data_4dcf436b42aedfa15a18c290e71d16a2
#
_entry.id   4dcf436b42aedfa15a18c290e71d16a2
#
_cell.length_a   1.000
_cell.length_b   1.000
_cell.length_c   1.000
_cell.angle_alpha   90.00
_cell.angle_beta   90.00
_cell.angle_gamma   90.00
#
_symmetry.space_group_name_H-M   'P 1'
#
loop_
_entity.id
_entity.type
_entity.pdbx_description
1 polymer ?
#
loop_
_entity_poly.entity_id
_entity_poly.type
_entity_poly.pdbx_seq_one_letter_code
_entity_poly.pdbx_strand_id
1 'polypeptide(L)' 'MRDYIKKHFGSQKQCAEELGVTEQTVTNWMKRNPRGILKHAKEIVETKNTTYLQLHGEVEYREHELKVLEPTRET' A
#
# COMPACT_ATOMS: atom_id res chain seq x y z
N MET A 1 4.02 -1.54 -5.15
CA MET A 1 3.23 -1.74 -3.92
C MET A 1 2.58 -3.11 -3.82
N ARG A 2 2.14 -3.61 -4.94
CA ARG A 2 1.54 -4.95 -4.94
C ARG A 2 2.51 -6.01 -4.44
N ASP A 3 3.76 -5.96 -4.90
CA ASP A 3 4.77 -6.92 -4.47
C ASP A 3 5.11 -6.74 -3.00
N TYR A 4 5.09 -5.50 -2.52
CA TYR A 4 5.34 -5.21 -1.12
C TYR A 4 4.27 -5.85 -0.23
N ILE A 5 3.00 -5.70 -0.61
CA ILE A 5 1.90 -6.30 0.13
C ILE A 5 2.00 -7.82 0.10
N LYS A 6 2.30 -8.38 -1.07
CA LYS A 6 2.44 -9.82 -1.19
C LYS A 6 3.58 -10.34 -0.34
N LYS A 7 4.70 -9.64 -0.33
CA LYS A 7 5.87 -10.06 0.43
C LYS A 7 5.62 -10.01 1.94
N HIS A 8 4.97 -8.97 2.44
CA HIS A 8 4.82 -8.78 3.88
C HIS A 8 3.53 -9.35 4.45
N PHE A 9 2.49 -9.46 3.65
CA PHE A 9 1.19 -9.93 4.13
C PHE A 9 0.72 -11.22 3.46
N GLY A 10 1.25 -11.54 2.30
CA GLY A 10 0.85 -12.74 1.56
C GLY A 10 -0.17 -12.44 0.46
N SER A 11 -1.17 -11.63 0.74
CA SER A 11 -2.19 -11.28 -0.24
C SER A 11 -2.92 -10.02 0.21
N GLN A 12 -3.72 -9.44 -0.68
CA GLN A 12 -4.55 -8.29 -0.33
C GLN A 12 -5.54 -8.65 0.77
N LYS A 13 -6.12 -9.83 0.69
CA LYS A 13 -7.08 -10.27 1.70
C LYS A 13 -6.42 -10.37 3.06
N GLN A 14 -5.23 -10.95 3.10
CA GLN A 14 -4.50 -11.09 4.34
C GLN A 14 -4.12 -9.72 4.91
N CYS A 15 -3.70 -8.82 4.03
CA CYS A 15 -3.36 -7.46 4.43
C CYS A 15 -4.58 -6.77 5.05
N ALA A 16 -5.73 -6.90 4.41
CA ALA A 16 -6.96 -6.30 4.91
C ALA A 16 -7.33 -6.85 6.29
N GLU A 17 -7.23 -8.16 6.45
CA GLU A 17 -7.55 -8.78 7.74
C GLU A 17 -6.60 -8.33 8.85
N GLU A 18 -5.32 -8.27 8.54
CA GLU A 18 -4.34 -7.88 9.56
C GLU A 18 -4.47 -6.43 9.97
N LEU A 19 -4.86 -5.57 9.05
CA LEU A 19 -4.99 -4.14 9.34
C LEU A 19 -6.41 -3.74 9.76
N GLY A 20 -7.33 -4.69 9.73
CA GLY A 20 -8.70 -4.40 10.13
C GLY A 20 -9.47 -3.53 9.14
N VAL A 21 -9.13 -3.65 7.86
CA VAL A 21 -9.81 -2.90 6.81
C VAL A 21 -10.39 -3.87 5.79
N THR A 22 -11.11 -3.34 4.79
CA THR A 22 -11.68 -4.20 3.76
C THR A 22 -10.69 -4.39 2.63
N GLU A 23 -10.91 -5.42 1.81
CA GLU A 23 -10.09 -5.63 0.62
C GLU A 23 -10.22 -4.46 -0.34
N GLN A 24 -11.40 -3.85 -0.38
CA GLN A 24 -11.62 -2.67 -1.21
C GLN A 24 -10.70 -1.53 -0.81
N THR A 25 -10.51 -1.35 0.49
CA THR A 25 -9.60 -0.33 0.99
C THR A 25 -8.17 -0.58 0.53
N VAL A 26 -7.72 -1.84 0.62
CA VAL A 26 -6.37 -2.20 0.17
C VAL A 26 -6.25 -1.96 -1.34
N THR A 27 -7.27 -2.32 -2.10
CA THR A 27 -7.29 -2.11 -3.54
C THR A 27 -7.17 -0.61 -3.86
N ASN A 28 -7.88 0.23 -3.10
CA ASN A 28 -7.80 1.67 -3.30
C ASN A 28 -6.38 2.21 -3.04
N TRP A 29 -5.71 1.68 -2.03
CA TRP A 29 -4.32 2.06 -1.78
C TRP A 29 -3.44 1.74 -2.98
N MET A 30 -3.68 0.61 -3.61
CA MET A 30 -2.84 0.19 -4.73
C MET A 30 -3.16 0.90 -6.03
N LYS A 31 -4.41 1.29 -6.22
CA LYS A 31 -4.85 1.84 -7.51
C LYS A 31 -5.10 3.34 -7.52
N ARG A 32 -5.41 3.91 -6.37
CA ARG A 32 -5.79 5.32 -6.33
C ARG A 32 -5.01 6.16 -5.35
N ASN A 33 -4.92 5.72 -4.12
CA ASN A 33 -4.34 6.53 -3.05
C ASN A 33 -3.40 5.73 -2.17
N PRO A 34 -2.15 5.52 -2.62
CA PRO A 34 -1.19 4.74 -1.83
C PRO A 34 -0.93 5.33 -0.45
N ARG A 35 -1.09 6.64 -0.31
CA ARG A 35 -0.85 7.28 0.99
C ARG A 35 -1.81 6.81 2.07
N GLY A 36 -2.94 6.22 1.69
CA GLY A 36 -3.89 5.69 2.67
C GLY A 36 -3.28 4.65 3.59
N ILE A 37 -2.32 3.86 3.09
CA ILE A 37 -1.69 2.84 3.91
C ILE A 37 -0.86 3.45 5.04
N LEU A 38 -0.44 4.70 4.92
CA LEU A 38 0.37 5.35 5.93
C LEU A 38 -0.38 5.56 7.24
N LYS A 39 -1.70 5.49 7.22
CA LYS A 39 -2.48 5.55 8.44
C LYS A 39 -2.19 4.35 9.33
N HIS A 40 -1.70 3.27 8.75
CA HIS A 40 -1.38 2.05 9.47
C HIS A 40 0.13 1.82 9.55
N ALA A 41 0.92 2.86 9.26
CA ALA A 41 2.38 2.71 9.17
C ALA A 41 2.97 2.16 10.45
N LYS A 42 2.53 2.67 11.60
CA LYS A 42 3.07 2.23 12.87
C LYS A 42 2.85 0.73 13.07
N GLU A 43 1.63 0.29 12.82
CA GLU A 43 1.27 -1.12 12.96
C GLU A 43 2.09 -1.99 12.01
N ILE A 44 2.22 -1.56 10.77
CA ILE A 44 2.96 -2.32 9.78
C ILE A 44 4.44 -2.44 10.18
N VAL A 45 5.04 -1.34 10.59
CA VAL A 45 6.44 -1.34 10.97
C VAL A 45 6.67 -2.20 12.21
N GLU A 46 5.74 -2.18 13.16
CA GLU A 46 5.89 -2.95 14.39
C GLU A 46 5.64 -4.44 14.20
N THR A 47 4.77 -4.81 13.27
CA THR A 47 4.40 -6.21 13.10
C THR A 47 5.09 -6.89 11.91
N LYS A 48 5.62 -6.11 10.97
CA LYS A 48 6.30 -6.65 9.81
C LYS A 48 7.76 -6.23 9.82
N ASN A 49 8.60 -7.00 9.16
CA ASN A 49 10.03 -6.72 9.13
C ASN A 49 10.33 -5.64 8.09
N THR A 50 9.90 -4.42 8.40
CA THR A 50 10.06 -3.29 7.48
C THR A 50 10.29 -2.02 8.31
N THR A 51 10.59 -0.92 7.65
CA THR A 51 10.82 0.37 8.32
C THR A 51 9.88 1.42 7.74
N TYR A 52 9.73 2.54 8.47
CA TYR A 52 8.96 3.67 7.95
C TYR A 52 9.53 4.15 6.62
N LEU A 53 10.85 4.18 6.50
CA LEU A 53 11.49 4.63 5.27
C LEU A 53 11.12 3.74 4.09
N GLN A 54 11.14 2.43 4.29
CA GLN A 54 10.76 1.50 3.24
C GLN A 54 9.30 1.65 2.86
N LEU A 55 8.44 1.78 3.84
CA LEU A 55 7.00 1.93 3.58
C LEU A 55 6.73 3.22 2.82
N HIS A 56 7.32 4.33 3.26
CA HIS A 56 7.15 5.60 2.55
C HIS A 56 7.71 5.55 1.14
N GLY A 57 8.84 4.86 0.95
CA GLY A 57 9.42 4.68 -0.37
C GLY A 57 8.48 3.93 -1.31
N GLU A 58 7.81 2.89 -0.81
CA GLU A 58 6.85 2.14 -1.62
C GLU A 58 5.66 3.00 -2.00
N VAL A 59 5.17 3.80 -1.06
CA VAL A 59 4.05 4.70 -1.33
C VAL A 59 4.43 5.73 -2.39
N GLU A 60 5.60 6.34 -2.26
CA GLU A 60 6.05 7.34 -3.22
C GLU A 60 6.28 6.73 -4.60
N TYR A 61 6.85 5.53 -4.63
CA TYR A 61 7.07 4.83 -5.88
C TYR A 61 5.74 4.55 -6.59
N ARG A 62 4.76 4.07 -5.85
CA ARG A 62 3.46 3.78 -6.44
C ARG A 62 2.74 5.05 -6.90
N GLU A 63 2.86 6.13 -6.15
CA GLU A 63 2.30 7.41 -6.56
C GLU A 63 2.91 7.87 -7.88
N HIS A 64 4.23 7.67 -8.02
CA HIS A 64 4.92 8.02 -9.24
C HIS A 64 4.41 7.17 -10.40
N GLU A 65 4.24 5.87 -10.19
CA GLU A 65 3.73 4.98 -11.22
C GLU A 65 2.34 5.41 -11.70
N LEU A 66 1.49 5.79 -10.75
CA LEU A 66 0.13 6.20 -11.09
C LEU A 66 0.11 7.48 -11.91
N LYS A 67 1.08 8.36 -11.68
CA LYS A 67 1.14 9.61 -12.44
C LYS A 67 1.76 9.44 -13.81
N VAL A 68 2.77 8.59 -13.91
CA VAL A 68 3.60 8.51 -15.13
C VAL A 68 3.27 7.31 -15.97
N LEU A 69 3.15 6.15 -15.34
CA LEU A 69 2.96 4.89 -16.06
C LEU A 69 1.49 4.53 -16.23
N GLU A 70 0.63 5.03 -15.37
CA GLU A 70 -0.80 4.76 -15.45
C GLU A 70 -1.55 6.08 -15.33
N PRO A 71 -1.44 6.94 -16.33
CA PRO A 71 -2.07 8.25 -16.28
C PRO A 71 -3.59 8.10 -16.20
N THR A 72 -4.20 8.95 -15.39
CA THR A 72 -5.62 8.88 -15.27
C THR A 72 -6.20 9.46 -16.47
N ARG A 73 -7.26 8.96 -16.84
CA ARG A 73 -7.89 9.37 -17.84
C ARG A 73 -8.77 10.30 -17.54
N GLU A 74 -9.13 10.59 -16.78
CA GLU A 74 -9.92 11.45 -16.43
C GLU A 74 -9.49 12.32 -15.91
N THR A 75 -8.92 12.46 -15.83
CA THR A 75 -8.56 13.41 -15.25
C THR A 75 -8.50 14.20 -15.76
#